data_2c9496eb5bd6f54e0ae66898e9c68d26
#
_entry.id   2c9496eb5bd6f54e0ae66898e9c68d26
#
_cell.length_a   1.000
_cell.length_b   1.000
_cell.length_c   1.000
_cell.angle_alpha   90.00
_cell.angle_beta   90.00
_cell.angle_gamma   90.00
#
_symmetry.space_group_name_H-M   'P 1'
#
loop_
_entity.id
_entity.type
_entity.pdbx_description
1 polymer ?
#
loop_
_entity_poly.entity_id
_entity_poly.type
_entity_poly.pdbx_seq_one_letter_code
_entity_poly.pdbx_strand_id
1 'polypeptide(L)'
;MNLSDRLVKDFKKYLIEKVTIPKNTVQLLRADILNKSKELQRELSEEEMLEIVAKQIKQKRSALEEFEKCNRRDLVDKTYMEISILNQYMPEPLTLEELEVIIKETASEINATSKKD
;
A
#
# COMPACT_ATOMS: atom_id res chain seq x y z
N MET A 1 5.46 14.14 -14.81
CA MET A 1 6.12 12.86 -14.47
C MET A 1 5.05 11.80 -14.29
N ASN A 2 5.12 10.71 -15.06
CA ASN A 2 4.12 9.66 -14.95
C ASN A 2 4.42 8.74 -13.76
N LEU A 3 3.51 7.82 -13.47
CA LEU A 3 3.65 6.93 -12.32
C LEU A 3 4.89 6.06 -12.41
N SER A 4 5.19 5.54 -13.60
CA SER A 4 6.36 4.70 -13.81
C SER A 4 7.66 5.43 -13.46
N ASP A 5 7.78 6.69 -13.90
CA ASP A 5 8.96 7.50 -13.61
C ASP A 5 9.07 7.81 -12.11
N ARG A 6 7.94 8.09 -11.46
CA ARG A 6 7.90 8.34 -10.03
C ARG A 6 8.37 7.12 -9.25
N LEU A 7 7.93 5.95 -9.66
CA LEU A 7 8.31 4.69 -8.99
C LEU A 7 9.81 4.44 -9.08
N VAL A 8 10.39 4.67 -10.26
CA VAL A 8 11.84 4.52 -10.45
C VAL A 8 12.60 5.50 -9.56
N LYS A 9 12.18 6.75 -9.56
CA LYS A 9 12.82 7.80 -8.77
C LYS A 9 12.75 7.48 -7.28
N ASP A 10 11.56 7.10 -6.80
CA ASP A 10 11.35 6.82 -5.39
C ASP A 10 12.09 5.55 -4.96
N PHE A 11 12.16 4.55 -5.80
CA PHE A 11 12.94 3.34 -5.51
C PHE A 11 14.42 3.67 -5.30
N LYS A 12 14.99 4.49 -6.19
CA LYS A 12 16.38 4.94 -6.05
C LYS A 12 16.60 5.71 -4.78
N LYS A 13 15.67 6.61 -4.46
CA LYS A 13 15.71 7.40 -3.23
C LYS A 13 15.73 6.51 -2.00
N TYR A 14 14.81 5.56 -1.92
CA TYR A 14 14.73 4.65 -0.78
C TYR A 14 15.93 3.72 -0.67
N LEU A 15 16.50 3.35 -1.82
CA LEU A 15 17.71 2.55 -1.84
C LEU A 15 18.89 3.31 -1.22
N ILE A 16 19.02 4.60 -1.57
CA ILE A 16 20.06 5.46 -1.04
C ILE A 16 19.86 5.71 0.46
N GLU A 17 18.61 5.95 0.87
CA GLU A 17 18.26 6.19 2.27
C GLU A 17 18.30 4.93 3.11
N LYS A 18 18.39 3.76 2.49
CA LYS A 18 18.43 2.45 3.16
C LYS A 18 17.18 2.17 4.01
N VAL A 19 16.02 2.66 3.55
CA VAL A 19 14.75 2.40 4.20
C VAL A 19 14.08 1.19 3.56
N THR A 20 14.00 0.09 4.29
CA THR A 20 13.61 -1.21 3.78
C THR A 20 12.12 -1.29 3.38
N ILE A 21 11.23 -0.84 4.26
CA ILE A 21 9.78 -0.98 4.03
C ILE A 21 9.33 -0.18 2.79
N PRO A 22 9.63 1.12 2.66
CA PRO A 22 9.28 1.85 1.45
C PRO A 22 9.91 1.27 0.19
N LYS A 23 11.19 0.89 0.26
CA LYS A 23 11.90 0.30 -0.87
C LYS A 23 11.19 -0.97 -1.36
N ASN A 24 10.89 -1.88 -0.44
CA ASN A 24 10.25 -3.14 -0.78
C ASN A 24 8.84 -2.94 -1.31
N THR A 25 8.11 -1.99 -0.75
CA THR A 25 6.74 -1.66 -1.20
C THR A 25 6.76 -1.18 -2.66
N VAL A 26 7.66 -0.26 -2.98
CA VAL A 26 7.79 0.25 -4.35
C VAL A 26 8.26 -0.87 -5.30
N GLN A 27 9.21 -1.68 -4.86
CA GLN A 27 9.73 -2.80 -5.66
C GLN A 27 8.63 -3.79 -6.01
N LEU A 28 7.79 -4.15 -5.04
CA LEU A 28 6.68 -5.06 -5.26
C LEU A 28 5.66 -4.48 -6.23
N LEU A 29 5.36 -3.19 -6.08
CA LEU A 29 4.44 -2.50 -6.98
C LEU A 29 4.98 -2.51 -8.41
N ARG A 30 6.25 -2.21 -8.59
CA ARG A 30 6.89 -2.25 -9.91
C ARG A 30 6.85 -3.65 -10.51
N ALA A 31 7.07 -4.67 -9.68
CA ALA A 31 7.02 -6.06 -10.13
C ALA A 31 5.61 -6.43 -10.62
N ASP A 32 4.58 -6.03 -9.90
CA ASP A 32 3.19 -6.29 -10.30
C ASP A 32 2.84 -5.58 -11.61
N ILE A 33 3.28 -4.34 -11.77
CA ILE A 33 3.07 -3.58 -13.00
C ILE A 33 3.77 -4.28 -14.16
N LEU A 34 5.01 -4.70 -13.98
CA LEU A 34 5.77 -5.39 -15.01
C LEU A 34 5.11 -6.72 -15.40
N ASN A 35 4.67 -7.49 -14.40
CA ASN A 35 4.01 -8.78 -14.65
C ASN A 35 2.71 -8.59 -15.43
N LYS A 36 1.93 -7.58 -15.11
CA LYS A 36 0.69 -7.28 -15.82
C LYS A 36 0.98 -6.83 -17.25
N SER A 37 2.00 -6.03 -17.45
CA SER A 37 2.45 -5.59 -18.76
C SER A 37 2.85 -6.78 -19.63
N LYS A 38 3.57 -7.74 -19.07
CA LYS A 38 3.96 -8.97 -19.79
C LYS A 38 2.75 -9.82 -20.13
N GLU A 39 1.80 -9.95 -19.19
CA GLU A 39 0.57 -10.70 -19.41
C GLU A 39 -0.21 -10.15 -20.58
N LEU A 40 -0.34 -8.82 -20.65
CA LEU A 40 -1.08 -8.14 -21.71
C LEU A 40 -0.25 -7.90 -22.98
N GLN A 41 1.04 -8.16 -22.92
CA GLN A 41 2.00 -7.98 -24.02
C GLN A 41 2.00 -6.53 -24.54
N ARG A 42 1.85 -5.57 -23.63
CA ARG A 42 1.93 -4.14 -23.94
C ARG A 42 2.24 -3.35 -22.67
N GLU A 43 2.61 -2.10 -22.84
CA GLU A 43 2.79 -1.21 -21.70
C GLU A 43 1.42 -0.87 -21.10
N LEU A 44 1.39 -0.70 -19.79
CA LEU A 44 0.17 -0.33 -19.10
C LEU A 44 -0.07 1.18 -19.21
N SER A 45 -1.35 1.56 -19.29
CA SER A 45 -1.73 2.95 -19.19
C SER A 45 -1.60 3.42 -17.75
N GLU A 46 -1.61 4.74 -17.55
CA GLU A 46 -1.59 5.33 -16.22
C GLU A 46 -2.74 4.79 -15.36
N GLU A 47 -3.94 4.72 -15.95
CA GLU A 47 -5.12 4.20 -15.24
C GLU A 47 -4.95 2.75 -14.81
N GLU A 48 -4.38 1.92 -15.67
CA GLU A 48 -4.12 0.52 -15.35
C GLU A 48 -3.11 0.39 -14.21
N MET A 49 -2.07 1.21 -14.22
CA MET A 49 -1.10 1.22 -13.12
C MET A 49 -1.75 1.66 -11.81
N LEU A 50 -2.63 2.66 -11.85
CA LEU A 50 -3.35 3.12 -10.66
C LEU A 50 -4.30 2.06 -10.13
N GLU A 51 -4.91 1.26 -11.00
CA GLU A 51 -5.74 0.15 -10.58
C GLU A 51 -4.94 -0.88 -9.79
N ILE A 52 -3.70 -1.13 -10.19
CA ILE A 52 -2.80 -2.04 -9.47
C ILE A 52 -2.48 -1.48 -8.08
N VAL A 53 -2.19 -0.18 -8.01
CA VAL A 53 -1.95 0.47 -6.71
C VAL A 53 -3.17 0.32 -5.80
N ALA A 54 -4.36 0.61 -6.32
CA ALA A 54 -5.60 0.51 -5.55
C ALA A 54 -5.85 -0.92 -5.07
N LYS A 55 -5.58 -1.90 -5.92
CA LYS A 55 -5.72 -3.31 -5.57
C LYS A 55 -4.78 -3.69 -4.44
N GLN A 56 -3.53 -3.27 -4.50
CA GLN A 56 -2.56 -3.54 -3.45
C GLN A 56 -2.96 -2.89 -2.13
N ILE A 57 -3.46 -1.65 -2.17
CA ILE A 57 -3.95 -0.98 -0.97
C ILE A 57 -5.07 -1.78 -0.34
N LYS A 58 -6.01 -2.24 -1.15
CA LYS A 58 -7.14 -3.04 -0.66
C LYS A 58 -6.67 -4.34 -0.01
N GLN A 59 -5.72 -5.02 -0.64
CA GLN A 59 -5.13 -6.25 -0.10
C GLN A 59 -4.42 -6.00 1.22
N LYS A 60 -3.69 -4.89 1.32
CA LYS A 60 -2.99 -4.52 2.55
C LYS A 60 -3.97 -4.19 3.68
N ARG A 61 -5.07 -3.53 3.36
CA ARG A 61 -6.10 -3.24 4.35
C ARG A 61 -6.74 -4.50 4.91
N SER A 62 -6.98 -5.49 4.05
CA SER A 62 -7.50 -6.79 4.48
C SER A 62 -6.49 -7.52 5.37
N ALA A 63 -5.21 -7.48 5.00
CA ALA A 63 -4.16 -8.05 5.81
C ALA A 63 -4.05 -7.35 7.16
N LEU A 64 -4.23 -6.03 7.18
CA LEU A 64 -4.19 -5.24 8.41
C LEU A 64 -5.24 -5.72 9.41
N GLU A 65 -6.45 -5.99 8.93
CA GLU A 65 -7.52 -6.53 9.78
C GLU A 65 -7.13 -7.87 10.41
N GLU A 66 -6.54 -8.75 9.62
CA GLU A 66 -6.08 -10.06 10.12
C GLU A 66 -4.98 -9.90 11.16
N PHE A 67 -4.02 -9.02 10.92
CA PHE A 67 -2.92 -8.78 11.86
C PHE A 67 -3.42 -8.19 13.18
N GLU A 68 -4.43 -7.31 13.10
CA GLU A 68 -5.07 -6.77 14.30
C GLU A 68 -5.75 -7.86 15.13
N LYS A 69 -6.46 -8.77 14.46
CA LYS A 69 -7.11 -9.90 15.14
C LYS A 69 -6.11 -10.81 15.82
N CYS A 70 -4.92 -10.95 15.24
CA CYS A 70 -3.87 -11.83 15.78
C CYS A 70 -2.93 -11.11 16.76
N ASN A 71 -3.18 -9.84 17.06
CA ASN A 71 -2.31 -9.03 17.92
C ASN A 71 -0.87 -8.96 17.44
N ARG A 72 -0.68 -8.95 16.12
CA ARG A 72 0.65 -8.86 15.52
C ARG A 72 0.97 -7.39 15.23
N ARG A 73 1.31 -6.66 16.27
CA ARG A 73 1.64 -5.23 16.20
C ARG A 73 2.76 -4.91 15.22
N ASP A 74 3.75 -5.76 15.15
CA ASP A 74 4.87 -5.60 14.22
C ASP A 74 4.38 -5.58 12.77
N LEU A 75 3.46 -6.47 12.43
CA LEU A 75 2.89 -6.56 11.09
C LEU A 75 1.86 -5.43 10.84
N VAL A 76 1.15 -5.02 11.86
CA VAL A 76 0.21 -3.90 11.78
C VAL A 76 0.97 -2.62 11.40
N ASP A 77 2.03 -2.30 12.13
CA ASP A 77 2.82 -1.12 11.88
C ASP A 77 3.46 -1.14 10.49
N LYS A 78 4.00 -2.29 10.10
CA LYS A 78 4.59 -2.46 8.77
C LYS A 78 3.55 -2.25 7.68
N THR A 79 2.39 -2.86 7.83
CA THR A 79 1.32 -2.78 6.83
C THR A 79 0.78 -1.35 6.71
N TYR A 80 0.67 -0.65 7.84
CA TYR A 80 0.29 0.75 7.87
C TYR A 80 1.24 1.60 7.01
N MET A 81 2.55 1.39 7.19
CA MET A 81 3.55 2.10 6.40
C MET A 81 3.45 1.78 4.92
N GLU A 82 3.22 0.52 4.59
CA GLU A 82 3.07 0.08 3.21
C GLU A 82 1.87 0.77 2.54
N ILE A 83 0.74 0.83 3.25
CA ILE A 83 -0.45 1.52 2.75
C ILE A 83 -0.16 3.00 2.53
N SER A 84 0.53 3.62 3.45
CA SER A 84 0.90 5.04 3.34
C SER A 84 1.75 5.30 2.10
N ILE A 85 2.72 4.45 1.84
CA ILE A 85 3.59 4.55 0.66
C ILE A 85 2.76 4.39 -0.62
N LEU A 86 1.94 3.35 -0.70
CA LEU A 86 1.11 3.10 -1.88
C LEU A 86 0.13 4.24 -2.14
N ASN A 87 -0.44 4.79 -1.09
CA ASN A 87 -1.43 5.85 -1.19
C ASN A 87 -0.87 7.13 -1.83
N GLN A 88 0.45 7.36 -1.71
CA GLN A 88 1.09 8.52 -2.32
C GLN A 88 0.98 8.53 -3.84
N TYR A 89 0.74 7.38 -4.46
CA TYR A 89 0.67 7.25 -5.90
C TYR A 89 -0.74 7.38 -6.45
N MET A 90 -1.75 7.49 -5.59
CA MET A 90 -3.13 7.68 -6.02
C MET A 90 -3.35 9.11 -6.49
N PRO A 91 -4.25 9.35 -7.50
CA PRO A 91 -4.52 10.70 -8.00
C PRO A 91 -5.03 11.65 -6.92
N GLU A 92 -5.81 11.11 -5.97
CA GLU A 92 -6.31 11.87 -4.82
C GLU A 92 -5.84 11.15 -3.56
N PRO A 93 -4.56 11.33 -3.19
CA PRO A 93 -4.04 10.64 -2.03
C PRO A 93 -4.74 11.09 -0.75
N LEU A 94 -5.02 10.13 0.11
CA LEU A 94 -5.60 10.43 1.42
C LEU A 94 -4.60 11.24 2.25
N THR A 95 -5.12 12.16 3.05
CA THR A 95 -4.28 12.86 4.02
C THR A 95 -3.89 11.87 5.11
N LEU A 96 -2.88 12.24 5.91
CA LEU A 96 -2.49 11.41 7.04
C LEU A 96 -3.66 11.23 8.01
N GLU A 97 -4.46 12.27 8.20
CA GLU A 97 -5.65 12.21 9.06
C GLU A 97 -6.67 11.22 8.52
N GLU A 98 -6.96 11.28 7.22
CA GLU A 98 -7.90 10.37 6.59
C GLU A 98 -7.42 8.92 6.66
N LEU A 99 -6.13 8.71 6.46
CA LEU A 99 -5.53 7.39 6.54
C LEU A 99 -5.61 6.83 7.95
N GLU A 100 -5.35 7.65 8.95
CA GLU A 100 -5.47 7.27 10.36
C GLU A 100 -6.90 6.91 10.73
N VAL A 101 -7.88 7.68 10.23
CA VAL A 101 -9.30 7.41 10.46
C VAL A 101 -9.68 6.04 9.89
N ILE A 102 -9.24 5.72 8.69
CA ILE A 102 -9.51 4.42 8.07
C ILE A 102 -8.97 3.28 8.93
N ILE A 103 -7.76 3.42 9.41
CA ILE A 103 -7.12 2.39 10.24
C ILE A 103 -7.80 2.29 11.61
N LYS A 104 -8.16 3.43 12.19
CA LYS A 104 -8.91 3.44 13.45
C LYS A 104 -10.28 2.81 13.31
N GLU A 105 -10.98 3.07 12.21
CA GLU A 105 -12.27 2.45 11.93
C GLU A 105 -12.15 0.94 11.86
N THR A 106 -11.13 0.43 11.16
CA THR A 106 -10.87 -0.99 11.08
C THR A 106 -10.60 -1.59 12.45
N ALA A 107 -9.73 -0.97 13.22
CA ALA A 107 -9.42 -1.41 14.58
C ALA A 107 -10.64 -1.32 15.49
N SER A 108 -11.44 -0.27 15.34
CA SER A 108 -12.67 -0.06 16.10
C SER A 108 -13.70 -1.15 15.84
N GLU A 109 -13.86 -1.54 14.59
CA GLU A 109 -14.77 -2.62 14.21
C GLU A 109 -14.33 -3.95 14.85
N ILE A 110 -13.05 -4.24 14.83
CA ILE A 110 -12.51 -5.45 15.46
C ILE A 110 -12.73 -5.40 16.97
N ASN A 111 -12.44 -4.26 17.58
CA ASN A 111 -12.61 -4.08 19.02
C ASN A 111 -14.07 -4.14 19.43
N ALA A 112 -14.96 -3.55 18.65
CA ALA A 112 -16.39 -3.60 18.91
C ALA A 112 -16.91 -5.03 18.87
N THR A 113 -16.41 -5.84 17.95
CA THR A 113 -16.74 -7.26 17.85
C THR A 113 -16.23 -8.02 19.08
N SER A 114 -15.03 -7.71 19.53
CA SER A 114 -14.39 -8.35 20.69
C SER A 114 -15.01 -7.93 22.00
N LYS A 115 -15.44 -6.70 22.11
CA LYS A 115 -15.97 -6.11 23.35
C LYS A 115 -17.49 -6.16 23.46
N LYS A 116 -18.08 -6.82 22.55
CA LYS A 116 -19.54 -6.88 22.52
C LYS A 116 -20.07 -7.89 23.50
N ASP A 117 -19.78 -7.64 24.65
CA ASP A 117 -20.11 -8.46 25.80
C ASP A 117 -20.72 -7.56 26.84
#